data_ed8f81b927489b7fc0cceaeeffd5601f
#
_entry.id   ed8f81b927489b7fc0cceaeeffd5601f
#
_cell.length_a   1.000
_cell.length_b   1.000
_cell.length_c   1.000
_cell.angle_alpha   90.00
_cell.angle_beta   90.00
_cell.angle_gamma   90.00
#
_symmetry.space_group_name_H-M   'P 1'
#
loop_
_entity.id
_entity.type
_entity.pdbx_description
1 polymer ?
#
loop_
_entity_poly.entity_id
_entity_poly.type
_entity_poly.pdbx_seq_one_letter_code
_entity_poly.pdbx_strand_id
1 'polypeptide(L)' 'MAASYKKLFKLMIDREIKNKELAAMAGISPTTLAKMKKDGATVSSDVLVKICTALECTVDEIMEIVPDNK' A
#
# COMPACT_ATOMS: atom_id res chain seq x y z
N MET A 1 14.58 10.05 -3.57
CA MET A 1 13.70 8.95 -3.95
C MET A 1 12.54 8.86 -2.98
N ALA A 2 11.38 8.54 -3.48
CA ALA A 2 10.19 8.43 -2.65
C ALA A 2 9.42 7.16 -3.00
N ALA A 3 8.76 6.59 -2.01
CA ALA A 3 7.91 5.43 -2.24
C ALA A 3 6.50 5.90 -2.61
N SER A 4 5.94 5.29 -3.63
CA SER A 4 4.58 5.57 -4.06
C SER A 4 3.76 4.29 -3.94
N TYR A 5 2.55 4.41 -3.40
CA TYR A 5 1.65 3.28 -3.24
C TYR A 5 0.41 3.40 -4.12
N LYS A 6 0.53 4.16 -5.19
CA LYS A 6 -0.58 4.31 -6.13
C LYS A 6 -1.00 2.99 -6.73
N LYS A 7 -0.04 2.10 -6.96
CA LYS A 7 -0.34 0.77 -7.48
C LYS A 7 -1.24 -0.02 -6.53
N LEU A 8 -1.01 0.14 -5.22
CA LEU A 8 -1.84 -0.53 -4.22
C LEU A 8 -3.30 -0.09 -4.35
N PHE A 9 -3.53 1.20 -4.45
CA PHE A 9 -4.90 1.71 -4.51
C PHE A 9 -5.58 1.37 -5.83
N LYS A 10 -4.82 1.30 -6.92
CA LYS A 10 -5.33 0.80 -8.18
C LYS A 10 -5.75 -0.66 -8.09
N LEU A 11 -4.90 -1.46 -7.45
CA LEU A 11 -5.20 -2.88 -7.27
C LEU A 11 -6.45 -3.07 -6.42
N MET A 12 -6.60 -2.25 -5.38
CA MET A 12 -7.79 -2.29 -4.54
C MET A 12 -9.05 -1.99 -5.34
N ILE A 13 -8.98 -1.00 -6.21
CA ILE A 13 -10.11 -0.65 -7.06
C ILE A 13 -10.45 -1.81 -8.00
N ASP A 14 -9.44 -2.40 -8.61
CA ASP A 14 -9.63 -3.54 -9.51
C ASP A 14 -10.27 -4.74 -8.80
N ARG A 15 -9.95 -4.94 -7.53
CA ARG A 15 -10.49 -6.04 -6.74
C ARG A 15 -11.72 -5.64 -5.94
N GLU A 16 -12.16 -4.40 -6.07
CA GLU A 16 -13.31 -3.85 -5.35
C GLU A 16 -13.15 -3.99 -3.84
N ILE A 17 -11.95 -3.68 -3.35
CA ILE A 17 -11.63 -3.74 -1.92
C ILE A 17 -11.60 -2.31 -1.38
N LYS A 18 -12.32 -2.08 -0.29
CA LYS A 18 -12.31 -0.77 0.37
C LYS A 18 -11.18 -0.70 1.39
N ASN A 19 -10.80 0.52 1.76
CA ASN A 19 -9.73 0.73 2.74
C ASN A 19 -9.99 -0.01 4.04
N LYS A 20 -11.22 0.04 4.55
CA LYS A 20 -11.58 -0.66 5.78
C LYS A 20 -11.42 -2.16 5.64
N GLU A 21 -11.78 -2.68 4.49
CA GLU A 21 -11.66 -4.10 4.22
C GLU A 21 -10.19 -4.53 4.20
N LEU A 22 -9.37 -3.77 3.52
CA LEU A 22 -7.95 -4.09 3.46
C LEU A 22 -7.30 -3.99 4.85
N ALA A 23 -7.65 -2.96 5.61
CA ALA A 23 -7.12 -2.82 6.95
C ALA A 23 -7.47 -4.03 7.82
N ALA A 24 -8.69 -4.51 7.72
CA ALA A 24 -9.12 -5.70 8.46
C ALA A 24 -8.42 -6.96 7.97
N MET A 25 -8.31 -7.12 6.66
CA MET A 25 -7.66 -8.30 6.06
C MET A 25 -6.19 -8.37 6.42
N ALA A 26 -5.51 -7.24 6.37
CA ALA A 26 -4.08 -7.18 6.64
C ALA A 26 -3.75 -7.03 8.13
N GLY A 27 -4.75 -6.71 8.94
CA GLY A 27 -4.52 -6.49 10.36
C GLY A 27 -3.76 -5.22 10.65
N ILE A 28 -3.97 -4.18 9.85
CA ILE A 28 -3.29 -2.90 10.01
C ILE A 28 -4.32 -1.80 10.30
N SER A 29 -3.82 -0.66 10.78
CA SER A 29 -4.67 0.47 11.11
C SER A 29 -5.13 1.20 9.83
N PRO A 30 -6.38 1.66 9.76
CA PRO A 30 -6.81 2.51 8.66
C PRO A 30 -5.97 3.79 8.54
N THR A 31 -5.43 4.28 9.65
CA THR A 31 -4.53 5.43 9.65
C THR A 31 -3.28 5.15 8.82
N THR A 32 -2.76 3.93 8.91
CA THR A 32 -1.60 3.53 8.12
C THR A 32 -1.90 3.61 6.62
N LEU A 33 -3.08 3.14 6.22
CA LEU A 33 -3.49 3.23 4.82
C LEU A 33 -3.64 4.67 4.37
N ALA A 34 -4.18 5.53 5.24
CA ALA A 34 -4.32 6.94 4.93
C ALA A 34 -2.96 7.60 4.68
N LYS A 35 -1.95 7.21 5.46
CA LYS A 35 -0.59 7.70 5.27
C LYS A 35 -0.01 7.25 3.94
N MET A 36 -0.34 6.04 3.53
CA MET A 36 0.19 5.48 2.28
C MET A 36 -0.35 6.19 1.04
N LYS A 37 -1.45 6.90 1.17
CA LYS A 37 -1.99 7.68 0.05
C LYS A 37 -1.11 8.86 -0.29
N LYS A 38 -0.29 9.31 0.63
CA LYS A 38 0.62 10.43 0.40
C LYS A 38 1.92 9.92 -0.18
N ASP A 39 2.40 10.59 -1.21
CA ASP A 39 3.68 10.24 -1.80
C ASP A 39 4.80 10.48 -0.78
N GLY A 40 5.75 9.55 -0.75
CA GLY A 40 6.89 9.66 0.14
C GLY A 40 6.62 9.17 1.56
N ALA A 41 5.41 8.65 1.83
CA ALA A 41 5.12 8.11 3.14
C ALA A 41 5.97 6.87 3.40
N THR A 42 6.46 6.76 4.64
CA THR A 42 7.27 5.61 5.04
C THR A 42 6.43 4.67 5.89
N VAL A 43 6.39 3.41 5.49
CA VAL A 43 5.74 2.37 6.27
C VAL A 43 6.74 1.25 6.53
N SER A 44 6.55 0.51 7.60
CA SER A 44 7.45 -0.59 7.94
C SER A 44 7.27 -1.74 6.95
N SER A 45 8.32 -2.55 6.79
CA SER A 45 8.25 -3.73 5.94
C SER A 45 7.22 -4.72 6.47
N ASP A 46 6.98 -4.71 7.77
CA ASP A 46 5.96 -5.56 8.39
C ASP A 46 4.58 -5.26 7.81
N VAL A 47 4.26 -3.99 7.67
CA VAL A 47 2.99 -3.57 7.06
C VAL A 47 2.92 -4.04 5.62
N LEU A 48 4.01 -3.89 4.87
CA LEU A 48 4.05 -4.34 3.48
C LEU A 48 3.82 -5.83 3.36
N VAL A 49 4.45 -6.62 4.23
CA VAL A 49 4.27 -8.07 4.25
C VAL A 49 2.81 -8.42 4.53
N LYS A 50 2.20 -7.74 5.48
CA LYS A 50 0.81 -8.00 5.83
C LYS A 50 -0.13 -7.70 4.66
N ILE A 51 0.09 -6.59 3.97
CA ILE A 51 -0.73 -6.23 2.82
C ILE A 51 -0.53 -7.23 1.68
N CYS A 52 0.70 -7.59 1.39
CA CYS A 52 0.99 -8.55 0.33
C CYS A 52 0.37 -9.90 0.62
N THR A 53 0.42 -10.34 1.87
CA THR A 53 -0.18 -11.61 2.27
C THR A 53 -1.70 -11.54 2.12
N ALA A 54 -2.31 -10.45 2.54
CA ALA A 54 -3.76 -10.29 2.46
C ALA A 54 -4.26 -10.27 1.02
N LEU A 55 -3.49 -9.64 0.12
CA LEU A 55 -3.87 -9.51 -1.28
C LEU A 55 -3.27 -10.61 -2.17
N GLU A 56 -2.45 -11.47 -1.58
CA GLU A 56 -1.75 -12.53 -2.32
C GLU A 56 -0.99 -11.97 -3.52
N CYS A 57 -0.20 -10.94 -3.27
CA CYS A 57 0.58 -10.28 -4.31
C CYS A 57 1.99 -9.96 -3.82
N THR A 58 2.82 -9.46 -4.72
CA THR A 58 4.19 -9.07 -4.38
C THR A 58 4.26 -7.58 -4.08
N VAL A 59 5.36 -7.16 -3.47
CA VAL A 59 5.59 -5.74 -3.17
C VAL A 59 5.60 -4.90 -4.45
N ASP A 60 6.14 -5.44 -5.53
CA ASP A 60 6.17 -4.75 -6.83
C ASP A 60 4.79 -4.36 -7.32
N GLU A 61 3.77 -5.10 -6.91
CA GLU A 61 2.40 -4.85 -7.35
C GLU A 61 1.73 -3.75 -6.57
N ILE A 62 2.28 -3.38 -5.42
CA ILE A 62 1.66 -2.38 -4.56
C ILE A 62 2.54 -1.14 -4.32
N MET A 63 3.82 -1.22 -4.63
CA MET A 63 4.76 -0.14 -4.33
C MET A 63 5.65 0.16 -5.53
N GLU A 64 6.00 1.43 -5.66
CA GLU A 64 6.92 1.88 -6.69
C GLU A 64 7.86 2.90 -6.09
N ILE A 65 9.13 2.81 -6.47
CA ILE A 65 10.11 3.82 -6.05
C ILE A 65 10.17 4.87 -7.15
N VAL A 66 9.82 6.09 -6.77
CA VAL A 66 9.82 7.21 -7.70
C VAL A 66 11.06 8.05 -7.44
N PRO A 67 11.93 8.25 -8.44
CA PRO A 67 13.11 9.08 -8.25
C PRO A 67 12.73 10.54 -8.00
N ASP A 68 13.54 11.19 -7.18
CA ASP A 68 13.40 12.63 -6.96
C ASP A 68 13.89 13.34 -8.20
N ASN A 69 12.99 13.75 -9.03
CA ASN A 69 13.30 14.35 -10.29
C ASN A 69 13.16 15.85 -10.20
N LYS A 70 14.19 16.54 -10.46
CA LYS A 70 14.17 17.98 -10.39
C LYS A 70 14.13 18.57 -11.76
#